data_6bb6d7f50343bb47d6ca59478bde1c3c
#
_entry.id   6bb6d7f50343bb47d6ca59478bde1c3c
#
_cell.length_a   1.000
_cell.length_b   1.000
_cell.length_c   1.000
_cell.angle_alpha   90.00
_cell.angle_beta   90.00
_cell.angle_gamma   90.00
#
_symmetry.space_group_name_H-M   'P 1'
#
loop_
_entity.id
_entity.type
_entity.pdbx_description
1 polymer ?
#
loop_
_entity_poly.entity_id
_entity_poly.type
_entity_poly.pdbx_seq_one_letter_code
_entity_poly.pdbx_strand_id
1 'polypeptide(L)'
;MSATIAEKVEVSKQHQAEVASGERFEFGKNWSAFLSVLDDERIATAEASLREMLECDTLDGKTFLDIGSGSGLFSLAARRLGAKVHSFDFDSNSYACTTELRRRYFPADDNWTVGQGSALDREYVESLGKFDIVYSWGVLHHTGKMWEALANAAIPVADDGKLFIAIYNDTGSQARRWHWIKKTYCRLPGLLKTPFAIAAILPDEARNLARSIVTLKPMEYVRSWTQYKNGRGMNRWYDIIDWVGGFPYEVATVDEIFDFYKKRGFALTKVKRGGVGLGCNEFVFERKSQDRER
;
A
#
# COMPACT_ATOMS: atom_id res chain seq x y z
N MET A 1 -18.14 13.33 -7.82
CA MET A 1 -18.51 14.34 -6.81
C MET A 1 -17.51 14.28 -5.68
N SER A 2 -17.04 15.42 -5.15
CA SER A 2 -16.16 15.41 -3.97
C SER A 2 -17.01 15.03 -2.75
N ALA A 3 -16.53 14.10 -1.88
CA ALA A 3 -17.19 13.76 -0.62
C ALA A 3 -17.52 15.03 0.18
N THR A 4 -18.69 15.07 0.78
CA THR A 4 -19.11 16.20 1.59
C THR A 4 -18.22 16.35 2.83
N ILE A 5 -18.17 17.54 3.43
CA ILE A 5 -17.40 17.75 4.68
C ILE A 5 -17.87 16.78 5.79
N ALA A 6 -19.18 16.49 5.84
CA ALA A 6 -19.76 15.57 6.82
C ALA A 6 -19.26 14.11 6.63
N GLU A 7 -19.18 13.62 5.39
CA GLU A 7 -18.65 12.29 5.06
C GLU A 7 -17.18 12.15 5.44
N LYS A 8 -16.36 13.16 5.14
CA LYS A 8 -14.93 13.18 5.53
C LYS A 8 -14.75 13.13 7.06
N VAL A 9 -15.58 13.87 7.80
CA VAL A 9 -15.56 13.87 9.26
C VAL A 9 -15.92 12.50 9.82
N GLU A 10 -16.89 11.81 9.23
CA GLU A 10 -17.31 10.48 9.68
C GLU A 10 -16.22 9.43 9.41
N VAL A 11 -15.62 9.42 8.21
CA VAL A 11 -14.48 8.54 7.87
C VAL A 11 -13.31 8.74 8.83
N SER A 12 -12.97 10.01 9.14
CA SER A 12 -11.91 10.32 10.11
C SER A 12 -12.21 9.82 11.52
N LYS A 13 -13.46 9.94 11.99
CA LYS A 13 -13.87 9.45 13.31
C LYS A 13 -13.79 7.93 13.39
N GLN A 14 -14.25 7.24 12.34
CA GLN A 14 -14.17 5.78 12.28
C GLN A 14 -12.71 5.32 12.36
N HIS A 15 -11.82 5.89 11.55
CA HIS A 15 -10.38 5.58 11.58
C HIS A 15 -9.79 5.78 12.97
N GLN A 16 -10.05 6.94 13.60
CA GLN A 16 -9.55 7.24 14.96
C GLN A 16 -10.09 6.26 16.00
N ALA A 17 -11.35 5.83 15.91
CA ALA A 17 -11.93 4.84 16.81
C ALA A 17 -11.25 3.48 16.66
N GLU A 18 -10.99 3.00 15.43
CA GLU A 18 -10.29 1.75 15.16
C GLU A 18 -8.83 1.77 15.67
N VAL A 19 -8.15 2.91 15.55
CA VAL A 19 -6.80 3.10 16.12
C VAL A 19 -6.83 3.10 17.65
N ALA A 20 -7.77 3.82 18.25
CA ALA A 20 -7.90 3.92 19.71
C ALA A 20 -8.27 2.58 20.37
N SER A 21 -9.08 1.74 19.69
CA SER A 21 -9.44 0.39 20.16
C SER A 21 -8.32 -0.65 19.93
N GLY A 22 -7.26 -0.31 19.21
CA GLY A 22 -6.19 -1.23 18.83
C GLY A 22 -6.59 -2.23 17.73
N GLU A 23 -7.64 -1.91 16.99
CA GLU A 23 -8.08 -2.68 15.82
C GLU A 23 -7.33 -2.29 14.54
N ARG A 24 -6.61 -1.16 14.58
CA ARG A 24 -5.83 -0.64 13.45
C ARG A 24 -4.53 0.02 13.92
N PHE A 25 -3.50 -0.13 13.10
CA PHE A 25 -2.25 0.62 13.23
C PHE A 25 -2.35 1.97 12.50
N GLU A 26 -1.76 3.02 13.08
CA GLU A 26 -1.78 4.38 12.54
C GLU A 26 -0.59 4.59 11.59
N PHE A 27 -0.72 4.13 10.34
CA PHE A 27 0.33 4.26 9.32
C PHE A 27 0.65 5.72 8.95
N GLY A 28 -0.36 6.57 8.97
CA GLY A 28 -0.24 7.95 8.49
C GLY A 28 0.76 8.82 9.24
N LYS A 29 1.09 8.50 10.50
CA LYS A 29 2.12 9.24 11.26
C LYS A 29 3.49 9.21 10.60
N ASN A 30 3.83 8.12 9.93
CA ASN A 30 5.14 7.94 9.33
C ASN A 30 5.26 8.59 7.96
N TRP A 31 4.14 8.80 7.25
CA TRP A 31 4.15 9.45 5.95
C TRP A 31 4.56 10.91 5.98
N SER A 32 4.26 11.63 7.06
CA SER A 32 4.73 13.02 7.25
C SER A 32 6.26 13.09 7.31
N ALA A 33 6.90 12.11 7.97
CA ALA A 33 8.36 11.99 8.00
C ALA A 33 8.93 11.61 6.62
N PHE A 34 8.22 10.74 5.85
CA PHE A 34 8.61 10.39 4.49
C PHE A 34 8.64 11.60 3.55
N LEU A 35 7.66 12.51 3.65
CA LEU A 35 7.63 13.73 2.82
C LEU A 35 8.86 14.63 3.03
N SER A 36 9.54 14.55 4.17
CA SER A 36 10.75 15.32 4.45
C SER A 36 12.01 14.75 3.79
N VAL A 37 11.97 13.49 3.38
CA VAL A 37 13.09 12.76 2.75
C VAL A 37 12.82 12.37 1.32
N LEU A 38 11.68 12.79 0.77
CA LEU A 38 11.32 12.57 -0.63
C LEU A 38 12.27 13.37 -1.54
N ASP A 39 12.87 12.66 -2.50
CA ASP A 39 13.78 13.20 -3.50
C ASP A 39 13.40 12.71 -4.90
N ASP A 40 14.06 13.28 -5.91
CA ASP A 40 13.80 12.95 -7.32
C ASP A 40 14.17 11.49 -7.66
N GLU A 41 15.11 10.88 -6.97
CA GLU A 41 15.51 9.48 -7.19
C GLU A 41 14.36 8.53 -6.79
N ARG A 42 13.69 8.79 -5.66
CA ARG A 42 12.52 8.01 -5.22
C ARG A 42 11.35 8.17 -6.16
N ILE A 43 11.12 9.40 -6.64
CA ILE A 43 10.06 9.67 -7.62
C ILE A 43 10.36 8.92 -8.93
N ALA A 44 11.59 9.00 -9.44
CA ALA A 44 12.01 8.27 -10.65
C ALA A 44 11.89 6.75 -10.49
N THR A 45 12.19 6.22 -9.30
CA THR A 45 12.01 4.79 -8.98
C THR A 45 10.54 4.39 -9.03
N ALA A 46 9.63 5.20 -8.49
CA ALA A 46 8.20 4.95 -8.56
C ALA A 46 7.67 5.01 -10.00
N GLU A 47 8.11 5.99 -10.80
CA GLU A 47 7.79 6.07 -12.23
C GLU A 47 8.26 4.82 -12.98
N ALA A 48 9.51 4.39 -12.75
CA ALA A 48 10.07 3.20 -13.37
C ALA A 48 9.29 1.93 -13.01
N SER A 49 8.87 1.81 -11.74
CA SER A 49 8.02 0.71 -11.28
C SER A 49 6.66 0.68 -11.98
N LEU A 50 6.02 1.83 -12.15
CA LEU A 50 4.74 1.91 -12.89
C LEU A 50 4.93 1.52 -14.37
N ARG A 51 5.97 2.05 -15.03
CA ARG A 51 6.28 1.69 -16.44
C ARG A 51 6.53 0.20 -16.59
N GLU A 52 7.36 -0.38 -15.72
CA GLU A 52 7.67 -1.82 -15.72
C GLU A 52 6.41 -2.67 -15.56
N MET A 53 5.60 -2.37 -14.54
CA MET A 53 4.47 -3.22 -14.18
C MET A 53 3.29 -3.05 -15.13
N LEU A 54 3.02 -1.83 -15.59
CA LEU A 54 1.92 -1.54 -16.52
C LEU A 54 2.32 -1.74 -17.99
N GLU A 55 3.61 -1.99 -18.27
CA GLU A 55 4.16 -2.20 -19.63
C GLU A 55 3.84 -1.02 -20.55
N CYS A 56 4.16 0.20 -20.09
CA CYS A 56 3.94 1.43 -20.83
C CYS A 56 5.04 2.45 -20.58
N ASP A 57 5.30 3.32 -21.54
CA ASP A 57 6.28 4.41 -21.42
C ASP A 57 5.66 5.66 -20.76
N THR A 58 4.40 5.95 -21.06
CA THR A 58 3.64 7.09 -20.53
C THR A 58 2.23 6.66 -20.11
N LEU A 59 1.57 7.53 -19.35
CA LEU A 59 0.15 7.39 -18.99
C LEU A 59 -0.68 8.55 -19.55
N ASP A 60 -0.19 9.19 -20.63
CA ASP A 60 -0.90 10.31 -21.26
C ASP A 60 -2.32 9.92 -21.70
N GLY A 61 -3.28 10.75 -21.35
CA GLY A 61 -4.70 10.51 -21.65
C GLY A 61 -5.37 9.42 -20.81
N LYS A 62 -4.65 8.75 -19.92
CA LYS A 62 -5.19 7.71 -19.04
C LYS A 62 -5.70 8.30 -17.71
N THR A 63 -6.77 7.71 -17.22
CA THR A 63 -7.28 7.95 -15.86
C THR A 63 -6.70 6.92 -14.89
N PHE A 64 -6.25 7.41 -13.72
CA PHE A 64 -5.58 6.61 -12.70
C PHE A 64 -6.25 6.80 -11.35
N LEU A 65 -6.69 5.72 -10.72
CA LEU A 65 -7.22 5.70 -9.36
C LEU A 65 -6.21 5.08 -8.42
N ASP A 66 -5.81 5.82 -7.38
CA ASP A 66 -4.92 5.33 -6.30
C ASP A 66 -5.73 5.09 -5.03
N ILE A 67 -5.95 3.81 -4.71
CA ILE A 67 -6.70 3.35 -3.53
C ILE A 67 -5.75 3.14 -2.36
N GLY A 68 -5.84 3.98 -1.33
CA GLY A 68 -4.94 3.99 -0.19
C GLY A 68 -3.60 4.64 -0.53
N SER A 69 -3.65 5.91 -0.93
CA SER A 69 -2.51 6.64 -1.51
C SER A 69 -1.32 6.86 -0.56
N GLY A 70 -1.51 6.72 0.76
CA GLY A 70 -0.45 6.85 1.76
C GLY A 70 0.28 8.19 1.67
N SER A 71 1.55 8.17 1.26
CA SER A 71 2.34 9.38 1.03
C SER A 71 1.98 10.13 -0.26
N GLY A 72 1.25 9.52 -1.19
CA GLY A 72 0.94 10.05 -2.50
C GLY A 72 2.04 9.86 -3.55
N LEU A 73 3.11 9.11 -3.25
CA LEU A 73 4.26 8.95 -4.15
C LEU A 73 3.86 8.33 -5.50
N PHE A 74 3.04 7.28 -5.52
CA PHE A 74 2.62 6.64 -6.77
C PHE A 74 1.57 7.46 -7.52
N SER A 75 0.73 8.24 -6.81
CA SER A 75 -0.13 9.25 -7.41
C SER A 75 0.69 10.33 -8.12
N LEU A 76 1.77 10.82 -7.48
CA LEU A 76 2.71 11.78 -8.08
C LEU A 76 3.39 11.18 -9.32
N ALA A 77 3.89 9.94 -9.21
CA ALA A 77 4.52 9.25 -10.32
C ALA A 77 3.57 9.07 -11.51
N ALA A 78 2.33 8.63 -11.27
CA ALA A 78 1.31 8.49 -12.31
C ALA A 78 0.98 9.85 -12.96
N ARG A 79 0.89 10.94 -12.15
CA ARG A 79 0.63 12.27 -12.67
C ARG A 79 1.80 12.80 -13.51
N ARG A 80 3.05 12.56 -13.12
CA ARG A 80 4.25 12.91 -13.89
C ARG A 80 4.36 12.13 -15.20
N LEU A 81 3.83 10.91 -15.23
CA LEU A 81 3.70 10.10 -16.45
C LEU A 81 2.54 10.54 -17.37
N GLY A 82 1.77 11.57 -16.99
CA GLY A 82 0.73 12.16 -17.84
C GLY A 82 -0.71 11.80 -17.46
N ALA A 83 -0.92 10.90 -16.47
CA ALA A 83 -2.26 10.46 -16.10
C ALA A 83 -3.11 11.58 -15.48
N LYS A 84 -4.44 11.47 -15.65
CA LYS A 84 -5.40 12.15 -14.80
C LYS A 84 -5.66 11.30 -13.56
N VAL A 85 -5.26 11.80 -12.38
CA VAL A 85 -5.20 11.03 -11.14
C VAL A 85 -6.32 11.39 -10.18
N HIS A 86 -6.96 10.37 -9.61
CA HIS A 86 -7.75 10.48 -8.39
C HIS A 86 -7.10 9.61 -7.31
N SER A 87 -6.83 10.19 -6.15
CA SER A 87 -6.24 9.50 -5.00
C SER A 87 -7.21 9.54 -3.83
N PHE A 88 -7.31 8.47 -3.06
CA PHE A 88 -7.99 8.56 -1.77
C PHE A 88 -7.32 7.69 -0.71
N ASP A 89 -7.54 8.06 0.56
CA ASP A 89 -7.07 7.29 1.70
C ASP A 89 -8.11 7.32 2.82
N PHE A 90 -8.10 6.26 3.64
CA PHE A 90 -8.95 6.16 4.83
C PHE A 90 -8.36 6.94 6.01
N ASP A 91 -7.01 6.92 6.14
CA ASP A 91 -6.27 7.64 7.18
C ASP A 91 -6.16 9.13 6.84
N SER A 92 -6.65 9.98 7.73
CA SER A 92 -6.61 11.43 7.57
C SER A 92 -5.21 12.01 7.45
N ASN A 93 -4.20 11.39 8.08
CA ASN A 93 -2.80 11.82 7.95
C ASN A 93 -2.24 11.46 6.57
N SER A 94 -2.57 10.27 6.03
CA SER A 94 -2.24 9.87 4.66
C SER A 94 -2.90 10.79 3.64
N TYR A 95 -4.20 11.08 3.81
CA TYR A 95 -4.90 12.06 2.99
C TYR A 95 -4.21 13.44 3.01
N ALA A 96 -3.81 13.92 4.18
CA ALA A 96 -3.09 15.19 4.33
C ALA A 96 -1.73 15.16 3.63
N CYS A 97 -0.99 14.04 3.74
CA CYS A 97 0.30 13.86 3.05
C CYS A 97 0.16 13.91 1.52
N THR A 98 -0.79 13.16 0.97
CA THR A 98 -1.06 13.16 -0.48
C THR A 98 -1.49 14.56 -0.97
N THR A 99 -2.32 15.26 -0.18
CA THR A 99 -2.76 16.63 -0.49
C THR A 99 -1.56 17.61 -0.49
N GLU A 100 -0.67 17.49 0.49
CA GLU A 100 0.54 18.32 0.56
C GLU A 100 1.50 18.00 -0.58
N LEU A 101 1.67 16.73 -0.96
CA LEU A 101 2.49 16.36 -2.08
C LEU A 101 1.96 16.92 -3.41
N ARG A 102 0.65 16.82 -3.64
CA ARG A 102 -0.03 17.48 -4.76
C ARG A 102 0.26 18.98 -4.78
N ARG A 103 0.10 19.66 -3.62
CA ARG A 103 0.36 21.09 -3.50
C ARG A 103 1.79 21.49 -3.88
N ARG A 104 2.79 20.66 -3.53
CA ARG A 104 4.22 20.92 -3.83
C ARG A 104 4.54 20.80 -5.31
N TYR A 105 4.04 19.76 -5.97
CA TYR A 105 4.43 19.43 -7.35
C TYR A 105 3.43 19.89 -8.41
N PHE A 106 2.15 19.97 -8.05
CA PHE A 106 1.05 20.31 -8.95
C PHE A 106 0.03 21.23 -8.27
N PRO A 107 0.41 22.47 -7.87
CA PRO A 107 -0.42 23.32 -6.99
C PRO A 107 -1.75 23.77 -7.60
N ALA A 108 -1.85 23.90 -8.90
CA ALA A 108 -3.05 24.38 -9.62
C ALA A 108 -3.53 23.39 -10.69
N ASP A 109 -3.25 22.10 -10.50
CA ASP A 109 -3.55 21.08 -11.50
C ASP A 109 -4.91 20.42 -11.21
N ASP A 110 -5.85 20.57 -12.13
CA ASP A 110 -7.17 19.94 -12.07
C ASP A 110 -7.13 18.44 -12.45
N ASN A 111 -5.99 17.95 -12.97
CA ASN A 111 -5.81 16.55 -13.33
C ASN A 111 -5.33 15.67 -12.16
N TRP A 112 -5.24 16.21 -10.97
CA TRP A 112 -5.00 15.44 -9.77
C TRP A 112 -5.94 15.85 -8.65
N THR A 113 -6.87 14.97 -8.28
CA THR A 113 -7.81 15.18 -7.18
C THR A 113 -7.49 14.24 -6.02
N VAL A 114 -7.73 14.69 -4.79
CA VAL A 114 -7.49 13.90 -3.58
C VAL A 114 -8.76 13.86 -2.74
N GLY A 115 -9.20 12.64 -2.40
CA GLY A 115 -10.36 12.37 -1.56
C GLY A 115 -10.00 11.71 -0.24
N GLN A 116 -10.93 11.68 0.70
CA GLN A 116 -10.88 10.84 1.89
C GLN A 116 -12.03 9.84 1.81
N GLY A 117 -11.72 8.54 1.91
CA GLY A 117 -12.70 7.48 1.76
C GLY A 117 -12.15 6.12 2.13
N SER A 118 -13.02 5.12 2.18
CA SER A 118 -12.67 3.74 2.52
C SER A 118 -12.78 2.82 1.32
N ALA A 119 -11.79 1.94 1.13
CA ALA A 119 -11.86 0.85 0.15
C ALA A 119 -12.98 -0.17 0.47
N LEU A 120 -13.50 -0.16 1.70
CA LEU A 120 -14.64 -0.98 2.13
C LEU A 120 -15.99 -0.31 1.87
N ASP A 121 -16.00 1.00 1.62
CA ASP A 121 -17.23 1.72 1.27
C ASP A 121 -17.52 1.55 -0.23
N ARG A 122 -18.39 0.60 -0.51
CA ARG A 122 -18.77 0.24 -1.88
C ARG A 122 -19.44 1.41 -2.61
N GLU A 123 -20.34 2.14 -1.94
CA GLU A 123 -21.08 3.24 -2.54
C GLU A 123 -20.12 4.38 -2.92
N TYR A 124 -19.17 4.69 -2.04
CA TYR A 124 -18.11 5.65 -2.33
C TYR A 124 -17.29 5.22 -3.56
N VAL A 125 -16.83 3.97 -3.60
CA VAL A 125 -16.00 3.47 -4.71
C VAL A 125 -16.79 3.47 -6.03
N GLU A 126 -18.07 3.10 -6.02
CA GLU A 126 -18.97 3.14 -7.19
C GLU A 126 -19.18 4.58 -7.68
N SER A 127 -19.27 5.56 -6.76
CA SER A 127 -19.47 6.97 -7.10
C SER A 127 -18.29 7.62 -7.83
N LEU A 128 -17.09 7.03 -7.73
CA LEU A 128 -15.88 7.54 -8.40
C LEU A 128 -15.90 7.32 -9.92
N GLY A 129 -16.74 6.41 -10.41
CA GLY A 129 -16.84 6.07 -11.84
C GLY A 129 -15.77 5.06 -12.29
N LYS A 130 -15.31 5.17 -13.54
CA LYS A 130 -14.42 4.20 -14.19
C LYS A 130 -13.07 4.82 -14.51
N PHE A 131 -12.01 4.00 -14.37
CA PHE A 131 -10.61 4.38 -14.60
C PHE A 131 -9.91 3.36 -15.49
N ASP A 132 -9.02 3.85 -16.35
CA ASP A 132 -8.17 2.99 -17.18
C ASP A 132 -7.21 2.18 -16.32
N ILE A 133 -6.76 2.74 -15.19
CA ILE A 133 -5.85 2.09 -14.26
C ILE A 133 -6.37 2.29 -12.84
N VAL A 134 -6.55 1.18 -12.12
CA VAL A 134 -6.82 1.15 -10.69
C VAL A 134 -5.61 0.55 -9.97
N TYR A 135 -5.05 1.30 -9.05
CA TYR A 135 -3.84 0.96 -8.32
C TYR A 135 -4.11 0.86 -6.83
N SER A 136 -3.58 -0.16 -6.18
CA SER A 136 -3.59 -0.29 -4.72
C SER A 136 -2.42 -1.15 -4.24
N TRP A 137 -1.37 -0.53 -3.75
CA TRP A 137 -0.16 -1.23 -3.33
C TRP A 137 -0.01 -1.23 -1.82
N GLY A 138 -0.06 -2.41 -1.20
CA GLY A 138 0.21 -2.54 0.24
C GLY A 138 -0.93 -2.06 1.15
N VAL A 139 -2.19 -2.03 0.67
CA VAL A 139 -3.33 -1.41 1.37
C VAL A 139 -4.46 -2.39 1.67
N LEU A 140 -4.95 -3.11 0.65
CA LEU A 140 -6.20 -3.88 0.76
C LEU A 140 -6.14 -4.98 1.83
N HIS A 141 -4.96 -5.53 2.08
CA HIS A 141 -4.71 -6.53 3.12
C HIS A 141 -4.56 -5.94 4.54
N HIS A 142 -4.70 -4.62 4.67
CA HIS A 142 -4.75 -3.92 5.95
C HIS A 142 -6.15 -3.40 6.28
N THR A 143 -7.17 -3.84 5.56
CA THR A 143 -8.55 -3.39 5.77
C THR A 143 -9.30 -4.18 6.85
N GLY A 144 -8.84 -5.39 7.17
CA GLY A 144 -9.54 -6.34 8.06
C GLY A 144 -10.68 -7.09 7.37
N LYS A 145 -10.95 -6.77 6.08
CA LYS A 145 -11.90 -7.41 5.18
C LYS A 145 -11.33 -7.43 3.76
N MET A 146 -10.14 -8.01 3.62
CA MET A 146 -9.36 -7.97 2.39
C MET A 146 -10.17 -8.38 1.15
N TRP A 147 -10.93 -9.47 1.22
CA TRP A 147 -11.69 -9.96 0.08
C TRP A 147 -12.82 -9.02 -0.36
N GLU A 148 -13.43 -8.29 0.59
CA GLU A 148 -14.40 -7.23 0.31
C GLU A 148 -13.70 -6.03 -0.36
N ALA A 149 -12.56 -5.61 0.17
CA ALA A 149 -11.74 -4.53 -0.41
C ALA A 149 -11.25 -4.88 -1.82
N LEU A 150 -10.81 -6.13 -2.06
CA LEU A 150 -10.43 -6.63 -3.39
C LEU A 150 -11.61 -6.61 -4.37
N ALA A 151 -12.82 -6.99 -3.90
CA ALA A 151 -14.02 -6.91 -4.73
C ALA A 151 -14.37 -5.46 -5.09
N ASN A 152 -14.29 -4.55 -4.12
CA ASN A 152 -14.56 -3.14 -4.35
C ASN A 152 -13.51 -2.49 -5.28
N ALA A 153 -12.23 -2.84 -5.16
CA ALA A 153 -11.17 -2.35 -6.05
C ALA A 153 -11.38 -2.76 -7.52
N ALA A 154 -12.11 -3.85 -7.78
CA ALA A 154 -12.48 -4.26 -9.15
C ALA A 154 -13.57 -3.37 -9.77
N ILE A 155 -14.41 -2.70 -8.96
CA ILE A 155 -15.57 -1.94 -9.44
C ILE A 155 -15.15 -0.80 -10.37
N PRO A 156 -14.21 0.08 -10.00
CA PRO A 156 -13.87 1.25 -10.79
C PRO A 156 -12.99 0.93 -12.01
N VAL A 157 -12.60 -0.30 -12.26
CA VAL A 157 -11.82 -0.64 -13.45
C VAL A 157 -12.70 -0.51 -14.69
N ALA A 158 -12.26 0.24 -15.69
CA ALA A 158 -12.93 0.36 -16.99
C ALA A 158 -12.84 -0.96 -17.79
N ASP A 159 -13.62 -1.07 -18.85
CA ASP A 159 -13.45 -2.16 -19.82
C ASP A 159 -12.08 -1.98 -20.50
N ASP A 160 -11.36 -3.09 -20.70
CA ASP A 160 -9.95 -3.13 -21.11
C ASP A 160 -9.00 -2.32 -20.17
N GLY A 161 -9.47 -1.94 -19.00
CA GLY A 161 -8.67 -1.27 -17.96
C GLY A 161 -7.82 -2.25 -17.16
N LYS A 162 -6.80 -1.72 -16.51
CA LYS A 162 -5.85 -2.49 -15.68
C LYS A 162 -6.10 -2.29 -14.18
N LEU A 163 -5.99 -3.38 -13.43
CA LEU A 163 -5.95 -3.38 -11.97
C LEU A 163 -4.56 -3.82 -11.51
N PHE A 164 -3.82 -2.91 -10.87
CA PHE A 164 -2.51 -3.22 -10.28
C PHE A 164 -2.61 -3.23 -8.75
N ILE A 165 -2.42 -4.39 -8.15
CA ILE A 165 -2.48 -4.57 -6.69
C ILE A 165 -1.24 -5.25 -6.16
N ALA A 166 -0.93 -4.99 -4.88
CA ALA A 166 0.09 -5.73 -4.13
C ALA A 166 -0.48 -6.26 -2.82
N ILE A 167 -0.37 -7.58 -2.62
CA ILE A 167 -0.97 -8.30 -1.48
C ILE A 167 0.10 -9.15 -0.81
N TYR A 168 0.11 -9.18 0.53
CA TYR A 168 1.03 -10.03 1.29
C TYR A 168 0.86 -11.50 0.95
N ASN A 169 2.02 -12.16 0.75
CA ASN A 169 2.08 -13.58 0.46
C ASN A 169 1.70 -14.42 1.68
N ASP A 170 0.83 -15.42 1.49
CA ASP A 170 0.58 -16.41 2.55
C ASP A 170 1.76 -17.38 2.64
N THR A 171 2.46 -17.32 3.76
CA THR A 171 3.59 -18.20 4.12
C THR A 171 3.19 -19.22 5.20
N GLY A 172 1.90 -19.45 5.37
CA GLY A 172 1.35 -20.45 6.28
C GLY A 172 1.59 -20.13 7.77
N SER A 173 2.36 -20.96 8.47
CA SER A 173 2.59 -20.79 9.91
C SER A 173 3.29 -19.47 10.26
N GLN A 174 4.17 -18.99 9.39
CA GLN A 174 4.88 -17.74 9.60
C GLN A 174 3.91 -16.54 9.50
N ALA A 175 3.01 -16.53 8.52
CA ALA A 175 1.97 -15.51 8.38
C ALA A 175 1.05 -15.49 9.60
N ARG A 176 0.60 -16.65 10.10
CA ARG A 176 -0.21 -16.75 11.32
C ARG A 176 0.50 -16.21 12.57
N ARG A 177 1.82 -16.52 12.72
CA ARG A 177 2.65 -15.98 13.81
C ARG A 177 2.68 -14.46 13.75
N TRP A 178 2.93 -13.87 12.58
CA TRP A 178 2.98 -12.42 12.40
C TRP A 178 1.62 -11.75 12.59
N HIS A 179 0.53 -12.38 12.17
CA HIS A 179 -0.81 -11.90 12.46
C HIS A 179 -1.03 -11.76 13.98
N TRP A 180 -0.64 -12.78 14.77
CA TRP A 180 -0.74 -12.72 16.23
C TRP A 180 0.14 -11.61 16.83
N ILE A 181 1.39 -11.48 16.38
CA ILE A 181 2.32 -10.44 16.84
C ILE A 181 1.74 -9.04 16.60
N LYS A 182 1.31 -8.76 15.38
CA LYS A 182 0.75 -7.45 14.97
C LYS A 182 -0.51 -7.11 15.77
N LYS A 183 -1.43 -8.06 15.89
CA LYS A 183 -2.66 -7.90 16.68
C LYS A 183 -2.35 -7.62 18.16
N THR A 184 -1.40 -8.36 18.74
CA THR A 184 -0.99 -8.14 20.13
C THR A 184 -0.37 -6.77 20.32
N TYR A 185 0.56 -6.36 19.44
CA TYR A 185 1.21 -5.06 19.50
C TYR A 185 0.22 -3.89 19.51
N CYS A 186 -0.79 -3.92 18.65
CA CYS A 186 -1.79 -2.85 18.59
C CYS A 186 -2.61 -2.71 19.89
N ARG A 187 -2.83 -3.82 20.61
CA ARG A 187 -3.60 -3.87 21.86
C ARG A 187 -2.79 -3.56 23.12
N LEU A 188 -1.46 -3.56 23.02
CA LEU A 188 -0.60 -3.29 24.18
C LEU A 188 -0.66 -1.82 24.59
N PRO A 189 -0.58 -1.54 25.91
CA PRO A 189 -0.33 -0.20 26.43
C PRO A 189 0.99 0.36 25.86
N GLY A 190 1.07 1.68 25.66
CA GLY A 190 2.21 2.35 25.02
C GLY A 190 3.58 1.97 25.60
N LEU A 191 3.66 1.86 26.94
CA LEU A 191 4.90 1.47 27.65
C LEU A 191 5.42 0.07 27.29
N LEU A 192 4.54 -0.85 26.89
CA LEU A 192 4.88 -2.23 26.53
C LEU A 192 5.14 -2.42 25.03
N LYS A 193 4.80 -1.46 24.18
CA LYS A 193 4.95 -1.58 22.73
C LYS A 193 6.40 -1.72 22.30
N THR A 194 7.28 -0.87 22.81
CA THR A 194 8.72 -0.91 22.45
C THR A 194 9.41 -2.21 22.89
N PRO A 195 9.33 -2.66 24.16
CA PRO A 195 9.96 -3.93 24.55
C PRO A 195 9.35 -5.14 23.82
N PHE A 196 8.05 -5.12 23.53
CA PHE A 196 7.42 -6.17 22.75
C PHE A 196 7.93 -6.20 21.29
N ALA A 197 8.08 -5.04 20.64
CA ALA A 197 8.62 -4.96 19.28
C ALA A 197 10.05 -5.49 19.22
N ILE A 198 10.90 -5.15 20.19
CA ILE A 198 12.27 -5.66 20.30
C ILE A 198 12.23 -7.21 20.43
N ALA A 199 11.41 -7.74 21.33
CA ALA A 199 11.30 -9.18 21.54
C ALA A 199 10.79 -9.90 20.27
N ALA A 200 9.87 -9.30 19.53
CA ALA A 200 9.30 -9.87 18.31
C ALA A 200 10.31 -10.01 17.18
N ILE A 201 11.24 -9.04 17.03
CA ILE A 201 12.26 -9.04 15.97
C ILE A 201 13.55 -9.72 16.37
N LEU A 202 13.81 -9.92 17.68
CA LEU A 202 15.07 -10.43 18.20
C LEU A 202 15.53 -11.76 17.55
N PRO A 203 14.64 -12.75 17.30
CA PRO A 203 15.04 -13.99 16.62
C PRO A 203 15.56 -13.76 15.20
N ASP A 204 14.94 -12.82 14.46
CA ASP A 204 15.33 -12.52 13.08
C ASP A 204 16.63 -11.71 13.05
N GLU A 205 16.80 -10.75 13.96
CA GLU A 205 18.04 -9.99 14.12
C GLU A 205 19.22 -10.89 14.57
N ALA A 206 18.98 -11.80 15.52
CA ALA A 206 20.00 -12.76 15.95
C ALA A 206 20.43 -13.65 14.79
N ARG A 207 19.49 -14.14 13.98
CA ARG A 207 19.79 -14.95 12.79
C ARG A 207 20.58 -14.15 11.74
N ASN A 208 20.19 -12.89 11.48
CA ASN A 208 20.90 -12.02 10.53
C ASN A 208 22.34 -11.72 11.00
N LEU A 209 22.52 -11.46 12.30
CA LEU A 209 23.84 -11.27 12.88
C LEU A 209 24.69 -12.55 12.79
N ALA A 210 24.13 -13.71 13.19
CA ALA A 210 24.83 -14.99 13.09
C ALA A 210 25.25 -15.30 11.64
N ARG A 211 24.33 -15.06 10.68
CA ARG A 211 24.63 -15.23 9.25
C ARG A 211 25.78 -14.34 8.81
N SER A 212 25.82 -13.07 9.23
CA SER A 212 26.87 -12.12 8.85
C SER A 212 28.23 -12.53 9.41
N ILE A 213 28.26 -13.13 10.59
CA ILE A 213 29.48 -13.67 11.20
C ILE A 213 29.96 -14.91 10.42
N VAL A 214 29.06 -15.86 10.15
CA VAL A 214 29.39 -17.10 9.41
C VAL A 214 29.87 -16.82 7.99
N THR A 215 29.31 -15.78 7.35
CA THR A 215 29.74 -15.35 6.00
C THR A 215 30.98 -14.45 6.01
N LEU A 216 31.60 -14.23 7.19
CA LEU A 216 32.75 -13.34 7.40
C LEU A 216 32.53 -11.88 6.95
N LYS A 217 31.27 -11.43 7.05
CA LYS A 217 30.85 -10.07 6.66
C LYS A 217 30.12 -9.31 7.78
N PRO A 218 30.64 -9.23 9.03
CA PRO A 218 29.95 -8.62 10.15
C PRO A 218 29.64 -7.12 9.92
N MET A 219 30.44 -6.44 9.08
CA MET A 219 30.21 -5.04 8.73
C MET A 219 28.95 -4.83 7.86
N GLU A 220 28.48 -5.86 7.13
CA GLU A 220 27.22 -5.77 6.39
C GLU A 220 26.02 -5.64 7.35
N TYR A 221 26.05 -6.34 8.48
CA TYR A 221 25.03 -6.20 9.52
C TYR A 221 25.04 -4.79 10.12
N VAL A 222 26.23 -4.26 10.47
CA VAL A 222 26.35 -2.87 10.98
C VAL A 222 25.86 -1.86 9.95
N ARG A 223 26.25 -2.01 8.69
CA ARG A 223 25.79 -1.15 7.58
C ARG A 223 24.26 -1.21 7.40
N SER A 224 23.66 -2.38 7.59
CA SER A 224 22.18 -2.53 7.50
C SER A 224 21.43 -1.68 8.53
N TRP A 225 22.08 -1.26 9.62
CA TRP A 225 21.54 -0.32 10.60
C TRP A 225 21.92 1.13 10.32
N THR A 226 23.18 1.38 10.00
CA THR A 226 23.72 2.75 9.88
C THR A 226 23.43 3.39 8.52
N GLN A 227 23.36 2.60 7.46
CA GLN A 227 23.14 3.06 6.08
C GLN A 227 21.73 2.79 5.56
N TYR A 228 20.82 2.32 6.42
CA TYR A 228 19.44 1.98 6.04
C TYR A 228 18.69 3.14 5.38
N LYS A 229 18.93 4.36 5.84
CA LYS A 229 18.34 5.59 5.29
C LYS A 229 18.65 5.80 3.81
N ASN A 230 19.80 5.35 3.34
CA ASN A 230 20.25 5.55 1.96
C ASN A 230 19.44 4.71 0.95
N GLY A 231 18.84 3.59 1.39
CA GLY A 231 18.06 2.70 0.52
C GLY A 231 16.55 2.95 0.56
N ARG A 232 15.99 3.27 1.73
CA ARG A 232 14.54 3.40 1.92
C ARG A 232 14.08 4.77 2.42
N GLY A 233 15.00 5.68 2.75
CA GLY A 233 14.69 7.03 3.23
C GLY A 233 14.12 7.10 4.65
N MET A 234 13.76 5.96 5.26
CA MET A 234 13.28 5.88 6.63
C MET A 234 14.35 5.32 7.56
N ASN A 235 14.22 5.61 8.85
CA ASN A 235 15.03 4.95 9.88
C ASN A 235 14.57 3.49 10.01
N ARG A 236 15.52 2.53 10.09
CA ARG A 236 15.22 1.10 10.25
C ARG A 236 14.29 0.82 11.43
N TRP A 237 14.40 1.57 12.53
CA TRP A 237 13.53 1.41 13.68
C TRP A 237 12.06 1.72 13.37
N TYR A 238 11.79 2.78 12.60
CA TYR A 238 10.42 3.09 12.17
C TYR A 238 9.85 2.02 11.24
N ASP A 239 10.66 1.51 10.31
CA ASP A 239 10.27 0.38 9.46
C ASP A 239 9.92 -0.89 10.28
N ILE A 240 10.70 -1.14 11.35
CA ILE A 240 10.42 -2.24 12.27
C ILE A 240 9.09 -2.03 13.00
N ILE A 241 8.83 -0.82 13.48
CA ILE A 241 7.57 -0.49 14.17
C ILE A 241 6.38 -0.63 13.21
N ASP A 242 6.51 -0.17 11.97
CA ASP A 242 5.47 -0.34 10.94
C ASP A 242 5.24 -1.81 10.62
N TRP A 243 6.32 -2.57 10.52
CA TRP A 243 6.21 -4.01 10.30
C TRP A 243 5.54 -4.72 11.48
N VAL A 244 5.98 -4.48 12.71
CA VAL A 244 5.42 -5.13 13.91
C VAL A 244 4.01 -4.65 14.20
N GLY A 245 3.71 -3.37 13.93
CA GLY A 245 2.42 -2.75 14.21
C GLY A 245 1.36 -2.96 13.15
N GLY A 246 1.75 -3.17 11.89
CA GLY A 246 0.87 -3.14 10.72
C GLY A 246 -0.31 -4.11 10.76
N PHE A 247 -1.32 -3.79 11.57
CA PHE A 247 -2.58 -4.52 11.73
C PHE A 247 -3.75 -3.61 11.30
N PRO A 248 -4.83 -4.13 10.70
CA PRO A 248 -5.08 -5.53 10.31
C PRO A 248 -4.02 -6.10 9.36
N TYR A 249 -3.84 -7.42 9.37
CA TYR A 249 -2.86 -8.12 8.55
C TYR A 249 -3.49 -9.39 7.96
N GLU A 250 -3.71 -9.36 6.69
CA GLU A 250 -4.31 -10.45 5.91
C GLU A 250 -3.34 -10.85 4.80
N VAL A 251 -3.43 -12.08 4.37
CA VAL A 251 -2.54 -12.66 3.38
C VAL A 251 -3.32 -13.53 2.42
N ALA A 252 -2.78 -13.72 1.20
CA ALA A 252 -3.32 -14.65 0.23
C ALA A 252 -2.20 -15.28 -0.59
N THR A 253 -2.44 -16.48 -1.09
CA THR A 253 -1.60 -17.12 -2.09
C THR A 253 -1.80 -16.48 -3.47
N VAL A 254 -0.84 -16.68 -4.36
CA VAL A 254 -0.96 -16.22 -5.75
C VAL A 254 -2.19 -16.84 -6.43
N ASP A 255 -2.44 -18.13 -6.18
CA ASP A 255 -3.55 -18.86 -6.79
C ASP A 255 -4.91 -18.36 -6.31
N GLU A 256 -5.06 -18.03 -5.01
CA GLU A 256 -6.30 -17.46 -4.48
C GLU A 256 -6.61 -16.11 -5.11
N ILE A 257 -5.64 -15.22 -5.24
CA ILE A 257 -5.82 -13.90 -5.90
C ILE A 257 -6.13 -14.08 -7.38
N PHE A 258 -5.42 -14.98 -8.08
CA PHE A 258 -5.67 -15.29 -9.48
C PHE A 258 -7.11 -15.78 -9.70
N ASP A 259 -7.54 -16.80 -8.95
CA ASP A 259 -8.88 -17.37 -9.07
C ASP A 259 -9.98 -16.37 -8.71
N PHE A 260 -9.72 -15.51 -7.72
CA PHE A 260 -10.65 -14.47 -7.31
C PHE A 260 -10.96 -13.50 -8.43
N TYR A 261 -9.94 -13.00 -9.14
CA TYR A 261 -10.13 -12.05 -10.23
C TYR A 261 -10.52 -12.71 -11.55
N LYS A 262 -10.05 -13.92 -11.84
CA LYS A 262 -10.48 -14.71 -12.99
C LYS A 262 -12.00 -14.93 -13.00
N LYS A 263 -12.59 -15.28 -11.85
CA LYS A 263 -14.05 -15.43 -11.70
C LYS A 263 -14.83 -14.13 -11.91
N ARG A 264 -14.15 -12.98 -11.90
CA ARG A 264 -14.72 -11.64 -12.10
C ARG A 264 -14.43 -11.05 -13.48
N GLY A 265 -13.99 -11.88 -14.44
CA GLY A 265 -13.75 -11.47 -15.83
C GLY A 265 -12.40 -10.74 -16.03
N PHE A 266 -11.44 -10.94 -15.13
CA PHE A 266 -10.10 -10.38 -15.29
C PHE A 266 -9.11 -11.44 -15.78
N ALA A 267 -8.19 -11.02 -16.65
CA ALA A 267 -7.04 -11.81 -17.07
C ALA A 267 -5.79 -11.32 -16.32
N LEU A 268 -5.00 -12.23 -15.76
CA LEU A 268 -3.69 -11.90 -15.19
C LEU A 268 -2.70 -11.64 -16.33
N THR A 269 -2.15 -10.43 -16.42
CA THR A 269 -1.16 -10.05 -17.43
C THR A 269 0.25 -10.08 -16.91
N LYS A 270 0.44 -9.72 -15.61
CA LYS A 270 1.76 -9.73 -14.99
C LYS A 270 1.70 -10.10 -13.52
N VAL A 271 2.70 -10.84 -13.05
CA VAL A 271 2.90 -11.14 -11.63
C VAL A 271 4.37 -10.98 -11.27
N LYS A 272 4.65 -10.26 -10.18
CA LYS A 272 5.98 -10.14 -9.60
C LYS A 272 5.91 -10.67 -8.17
N ARG A 273 6.62 -11.77 -7.92
CA ARG A 273 6.61 -12.41 -6.60
C ARG A 273 7.52 -11.64 -5.64
N GLY A 274 7.06 -11.39 -4.42
CA GLY A 274 7.81 -10.71 -3.36
C GLY A 274 8.98 -11.52 -2.77
N GLY A 275 9.40 -12.59 -3.45
CA GLY A 275 10.48 -13.48 -3.01
C GLY A 275 10.00 -14.56 -2.04
N VAL A 276 10.98 -15.26 -1.42
CA VAL A 276 10.72 -16.30 -0.42
C VAL A 276 10.52 -15.67 0.94
N GLY A 277 9.33 -15.10 1.21
CA GLY A 277 9.09 -14.45 2.50
C GLY A 277 7.75 -13.75 2.62
N LEU A 278 7.66 -12.86 3.60
CA LEU A 278 6.45 -12.12 3.98
C LEU A 278 6.17 -10.88 3.11
N GLY A 279 6.91 -10.71 2.00
CA GLY A 279 6.71 -9.60 1.07
C GLY A 279 5.38 -9.68 0.32
N CYS A 280 5.04 -8.58 -0.35
CA CYS A 280 3.88 -8.55 -1.23
C CYS A 280 4.17 -9.23 -2.57
N ASN A 281 3.22 -10.00 -3.05
CA ASN A 281 3.14 -10.33 -4.46
C ASN A 281 2.40 -9.21 -5.18
N GLU A 282 2.92 -8.79 -6.31
CA GLU A 282 2.34 -7.73 -7.14
C GLU A 282 1.66 -8.37 -8.35
N PHE A 283 0.46 -7.91 -8.68
CA PHE A 283 -0.37 -8.45 -9.74
C PHE A 283 -0.88 -7.32 -10.62
N VAL A 284 -0.82 -7.52 -11.92
CA VAL A 284 -1.55 -6.69 -12.89
C VAL A 284 -2.57 -7.56 -13.59
N PHE A 285 -3.82 -7.18 -13.47
CA PHE A 285 -4.94 -7.79 -14.15
C PHE A 285 -5.51 -6.82 -15.18
N GLU A 286 -6.05 -7.35 -16.26
CA GLU A 286 -6.79 -6.59 -17.27
C GLU A 286 -8.24 -7.07 -17.28
N ARG A 287 -9.20 -6.14 -17.25
CA ARG A 287 -10.62 -6.47 -17.39
C ARG A 287 -10.89 -6.82 -18.84
N LYS A 288 -11.41 -8.02 -19.10
CA LYS A 288 -11.84 -8.39 -20.44
C LYS A 288 -13.13 -7.66 -20.80
N SER A 289 -13.17 -7.04 -21.99
CA SER A 289 -14.39 -6.54 -22.56
C SER A 289 -15.34 -7.69 -22.88
N GLN A 290 -16.62 -7.56 -22.51
CA GLN A 290 -17.63 -8.59 -22.77
C GLN A 290 -17.95 -8.75 -24.29
N ASP A 291 -17.53 -7.80 -25.12
CA ASP A 291 -17.79 -7.81 -26.57
C ASP A 291 -16.83 -8.70 -27.39
N ARG A 292 -15.77 -9.24 -26.80
CA ARG A 292 -14.80 -10.12 -27.49
C ARG A 292 -15.16 -11.60 -27.46
N GLU A 293 -16.25 -11.99 -26.80
CA GLU A 293 -16.75 -13.38 -26.75
C GLU A 293 -17.98 -13.63 -27.61
N ARG A 294 -18.33 -12.71 -28.53
CA ARG A 294 -19.41 -12.90 -29.52
C ARG A 294 -18.88 -13.03 -30.93
#